data_ce8374d8c7f8a37f799a3c023bd6a3e5
#
_entry.id   ce8374d8c7f8a37f799a3c023bd6a3e5
#
_cell.length_a   1.000
_cell.length_b   1.000
_cell.length_c   1.000
_cell.angle_alpha   90.00
_cell.angle_beta   90.00
_cell.angle_gamma   90.00
#
_symmetry.space_group_name_H-M   'P 1'
#
loop_
_entity.id
_entity.type
_entity.pdbx_description
1 polymer ?
#
loop_
_entity_poly.entity_id
_entity_poly.type
_entity_poly.pdbx_seq_one_letter_code
_entity_poly.pdbx_strand_id
1 'polypeptide(L)'
;MAATADGGGAIFLSSTDFSLPKPIPQGLAKYVGFRDMASGGTGRLRSCFDQITGRTVVIKTLQMRFILDKKEERRLLREARVTAQLQHPNTVPVYEIGDDPKEGIYFAMKRVSGENLFQILKRVATDVPEAVAEFPLHRRVGIVADAAQALMYAHARGVIHRDVKPENIWVGNFGEVLLLDWGVAKVWGQPDDMPLHPMVARQQQDQVQELTMAGERPGTPLYMSPEQVNVNRAQVDERSDIFSVGVVLYETAALREPFRGRVIQETFENIIHDSPPPPSERNPEQGIPKAFDEVVMKAIAKAPGERFQTMRQLLEALREVDFGPQAHGI
;
A
#
# COMPACT_ATOMS: atom_id res chain seq x y z
N MET A 1 -0.58 -36.14 -4.29
CA MET A 1 -1.47 -35.13 -3.73
C MET A 1 -1.17 -33.81 -4.42
N ALA A 2 -2.13 -33.23 -5.12
CA ALA A 2 -1.95 -31.96 -5.80
C ALA A 2 -1.83 -30.85 -4.75
N ALA A 3 -0.76 -30.09 -4.79
CA ALA A 3 -0.58 -28.89 -3.97
C ALA A 3 -1.76 -27.94 -4.26
N THR A 4 -2.54 -27.61 -3.25
CA THR A 4 -3.62 -26.62 -3.34
C THR A 4 -3.01 -25.26 -3.71
N ALA A 5 -3.66 -24.54 -4.62
CA ALA A 5 -3.17 -23.28 -5.21
C ALA A 5 -3.09 -22.11 -4.20
N ASP A 6 -3.55 -22.29 -2.98
CA ASP A 6 -3.51 -21.32 -1.89
C ASP A 6 -2.33 -21.61 -0.98
N GLY A 7 -1.42 -20.64 -0.83
CA GLY A 7 -0.12 -20.75 -0.14
C GLY A 7 -0.11 -21.18 1.33
N GLY A 8 -1.12 -21.92 1.79
CA GLY A 8 -1.26 -22.50 3.12
C GLY A 8 -1.09 -24.01 3.18
N GLY A 9 -0.51 -24.65 2.17
CA GLY A 9 -0.21 -26.08 2.18
C GLY A 9 0.90 -26.44 3.18
N ALA A 10 0.91 -27.71 3.64
CA ALA A 10 2.00 -28.24 4.47
C ALA A 10 3.34 -27.98 3.78
N ILE A 11 4.38 -27.75 4.58
CA ILE A 11 5.76 -27.67 4.09
C ILE A 11 6.05 -28.99 3.37
N PHE A 12 6.43 -28.88 2.09
CA PHE A 12 6.74 -30.03 1.25
C PHE A 12 8.23 -30.08 1.00
N LEU A 13 8.86 -31.16 1.45
CA LEU A 13 10.21 -31.52 1.10
C LEU A 13 10.14 -32.55 -0.02
N SER A 14 10.85 -32.30 -1.12
CA SER A 14 10.86 -33.22 -2.26
C SER A 14 11.69 -34.46 -1.93
N SER A 15 11.45 -35.56 -2.65
CA SER A 15 12.28 -36.77 -2.52
C SER A 15 13.76 -36.54 -2.95
N THR A 16 14.06 -35.36 -3.52
CA THR A 16 15.41 -34.94 -3.98
C THR A 16 16.08 -33.96 -3.03
N ASP A 17 15.63 -33.83 -1.79
CA ASP A 17 16.14 -32.84 -0.82
C ASP A 17 17.61 -33.02 -0.44
N PHE A 18 18.23 -34.10 -0.84
CA PHE A 18 19.64 -34.37 -0.58
C PHE A 18 20.58 -33.69 -1.59
N SER A 19 20.05 -33.12 -2.69
CA SER A 19 20.89 -32.48 -3.71
C SER A 19 20.16 -31.35 -4.45
N LEU A 20 20.87 -30.25 -4.67
CA LEU A 20 20.38 -29.18 -5.56
C LEU A 20 20.31 -29.68 -7.01
N PRO A 21 19.40 -29.13 -7.85
CA PRO A 21 19.38 -29.40 -9.29
C PRO A 21 20.74 -29.18 -9.93
N LYS A 22 21.13 -30.05 -10.85
CA LYS A 22 22.37 -29.91 -11.61
C LYS A 22 22.09 -29.87 -13.12
N PRO A 23 22.46 -28.80 -13.82
CA PRO A 23 23.04 -27.54 -13.32
C PRO A 23 22.04 -26.74 -12.49
N ILE A 24 22.53 -25.90 -11.55
CA ILE A 24 21.67 -24.96 -10.79
C ILE A 24 21.17 -23.91 -11.79
N PRO A 25 19.84 -23.81 -12.03
CA PRO A 25 19.30 -22.80 -12.93
C PRO A 25 19.50 -21.40 -12.38
N GLN A 26 19.77 -20.44 -13.26
CA GLN A 26 20.02 -19.04 -12.92
C GLN A 26 18.91 -18.14 -13.47
N GLY A 27 18.75 -16.95 -12.86
CA GLY A 27 17.79 -15.96 -13.31
C GLY A 27 16.35 -16.51 -13.32
N LEU A 28 15.54 -16.11 -14.30
CA LEU A 28 14.16 -16.57 -14.42
C LEU A 28 14.01 -18.07 -14.67
N ALA A 29 15.06 -18.76 -15.15
CA ALA A 29 15.01 -20.20 -15.42
C ALA A 29 14.83 -21.06 -14.14
N LYS A 30 15.10 -20.51 -12.94
CA LYS A 30 14.85 -21.20 -11.67
C LYS A 30 13.38 -21.18 -11.25
N TYR A 31 12.54 -20.37 -11.88
CA TYR A 31 11.12 -20.24 -11.60
C TYR A 31 10.30 -20.99 -12.65
N VAL A 32 9.31 -21.73 -12.19
CA VAL A 32 8.42 -22.52 -13.06
C VAL A 32 6.96 -22.32 -12.68
N GLY A 33 6.04 -22.71 -13.57
CA GLY A 33 4.62 -22.67 -13.29
C GLY A 33 4.05 -21.25 -13.16
N PHE A 34 4.52 -20.32 -13.99
CA PHE A 34 4.05 -18.94 -14.01
C PHE A 34 2.55 -18.83 -14.20
N ARG A 35 1.89 -18.07 -13.33
CA ARG A 35 0.46 -17.74 -13.39
C ARG A 35 0.29 -16.24 -13.25
N ASP A 36 -0.44 -15.62 -14.17
CA ASP A 36 -0.76 -14.20 -14.06
C ASP A 36 -1.66 -13.97 -12.83
N MET A 37 -1.31 -12.95 -12.05
CA MET A 37 -2.08 -12.52 -10.87
C MET A 37 -2.79 -11.20 -11.13
N ALA A 38 -2.02 -10.19 -11.52
CA ALA A 38 -2.51 -8.85 -11.82
C ALA A 38 -1.62 -8.18 -12.86
N SER A 39 -2.22 -7.32 -13.66
CA SER A 39 -1.52 -6.35 -14.50
C SER A 39 -2.13 -4.99 -14.24
N GLY A 40 -1.33 -4.02 -13.78
CA GLY A 40 -1.80 -2.66 -13.51
C GLY A 40 -0.70 -1.66 -13.82
N GLY A 41 -1.08 -0.48 -14.30
CA GLY A 41 -0.13 0.57 -14.65
C GLY A 41 0.91 0.09 -15.65
N THR A 42 2.17 0.01 -15.22
CA THR A 42 3.30 -0.40 -16.07
C THR A 42 3.84 -1.80 -15.73
N GLY A 43 3.41 -2.37 -14.59
CA GLY A 43 3.91 -3.64 -14.07
C GLY A 43 3.01 -4.84 -14.39
N ARG A 44 3.64 -6.04 -14.42
CA ARG A 44 2.99 -7.36 -14.49
C ARG A 44 3.43 -8.20 -13.30
N LEU A 45 2.46 -8.75 -12.57
CA LEU A 45 2.70 -9.65 -11.44
C LEU A 45 2.34 -11.08 -11.83
N ARG A 46 3.26 -12.01 -11.59
CA ARG A 46 3.05 -13.44 -11.83
C ARG A 46 3.49 -14.24 -10.61
N SER A 47 2.66 -15.14 -10.13
CA SER A 47 3.09 -16.16 -9.18
C SER A 47 3.83 -17.28 -9.90
N CYS A 48 4.85 -17.83 -9.25
CA CYS A 48 5.61 -18.97 -9.77
C CYS A 48 6.26 -19.74 -8.62
N PHE A 49 6.78 -20.92 -8.92
CA PHE A 49 7.47 -21.80 -7.97
C PHE A 49 8.98 -21.66 -8.16
N ASP A 50 9.71 -21.34 -7.10
CA ASP A 50 11.17 -21.34 -7.05
C ASP A 50 11.64 -22.77 -6.79
N GLN A 51 12.23 -23.41 -7.80
CA GLN A 51 12.72 -24.79 -7.75
C GLN A 51 13.90 -25.01 -6.79
N ILE A 52 14.61 -23.92 -6.44
CA ILE A 52 15.78 -23.99 -5.55
C ILE A 52 15.35 -23.99 -4.08
N THR A 53 14.41 -23.12 -3.74
CA THR A 53 13.96 -22.95 -2.34
C THR A 53 12.68 -23.72 -2.01
N GLY A 54 11.98 -24.27 -3.02
CA GLY A 54 10.73 -25.00 -2.85
C GLY A 54 9.55 -24.12 -2.43
N ARG A 55 9.59 -22.81 -2.69
CA ARG A 55 8.52 -21.88 -2.30
C ARG A 55 7.85 -21.20 -3.49
N THR A 56 6.59 -20.82 -3.29
CA THR A 56 5.89 -19.94 -4.24
C THR A 56 6.26 -18.49 -3.98
N VAL A 57 6.62 -17.80 -5.05
CA VAL A 57 7.00 -16.38 -5.04
C VAL A 57 6.17 -15.58 -6.04
N VAL A 58 6.26 -14.27 -5.98
CA VAL A 58 5.74 -13.36 -7.02
C VAL A 58 6.90 -12.71 -7.74
N ILE A 59 6.86 -12.75 -9.06
CA ILE A 59 7.77 -12.01 -9.95
C ILE A 59 7.04 -10.79 -10.46
N LYS A 60 7.66 -9.61 -10.27
CA LYS A 60 7.24 -8.35 -10.90
C LYS A 60 8.17 -8.01 -12.04
N THR A 61 7.59 -7.78 -13.22
CA THR A 61 8.28 -7.33 -14.45
C THR A 61 7.57 -6.12 -15.01
N LEU A 62 8.15 -5.44 -16.00
CA LEU A 62 7.42 -4.49 -16.83
C LEU A 62 6.47 -5.23 -17.78
N GLN A 63 5.36 -4.57 -18.15
CA GLN A 63 4.58 -5.03 -19.29
C GLN A 63 5.39 -4.89 -20.58
N MET A 64 5.18 -5.78 -21.54
CA MET A 64 5.94 -5.83 -22.81
C MET A 64 6.03 -4.47 -23.52
N ARG A 65 4.97 -3.67 -23.50
CA ARG A 65 4.96 -2.33 -24.12
C ARG A 65 5.90 -1.32 -23.46
N PHE A 66 6.37 -1.58 -22.25
CA PHE A 66 7.25 -0.70 -21.47
C PHE A 66 8.67 -1.26 -21.30
N ILE A 67 8.96 -2.45 -21.85
CA ILE A 67 10.24 -3.15 -21.62
C ILE A 67 11.44 -2.35 -22.14
N LEU A 68 11.25 -1.50 -23.15
CA LEU A 68 12.27 -0.61 -23.70
C LEU A 68 12.23 0.80 -23.13
N ASP A 69 11.27 1.11 -22.25
CA ASP A 69 11.15 2.40 -21.61
C ASP A 69 12.12 2.51 -20.44
N LYS A 70 13.22 3.22 -20.65
CA LYS A 70 14.28 3.42 -19.64
C LYS A 70 13.81 4.14 -18.37
N LYS A 71 12.74 4.91 -18.46
CA LYS A 71 12.15 5.59 -17.30
C LYS A 71 11.40 4.58 -16.43
N GLU A 72 10.59 3.73 -17.04
CA GLU A 72 9.84 2.70 -16.30
C GLU A 72 10.78 1.60 -15.77
N GLU A 73 11.84 1.25 -16.50
CA GLU A 73 12.90 0.36 -16.03
C GLU A 73 13.57 0.90 -14.75
N ARG A 74 13.94 2.19 -14.73
CA ARG A 74 14.51 2.85 -13.55
C ARG A 74 13.54 2.86 -12.37
N ARG A 75 12.24 3.08 -12.63
CA ARG A 75 11.20 3.04 -11.59
C ARG A 75 11.09 1.65 -10.97
N LEU A 76 11.00 0.61 -11.79
CA LEU A 76 10.92 -0.78 -11.32
C LEU A 76 12.15 -1.15 -10.49
N LEU A 77 13.35 -0.80 -10.97
CA LEU A 77 14.60 -1.05 -10.26
C LEU A 77 14.69 -0.28 -8.93
N ARG A 78 14.23 0.98 -8.91
CA ARG A 78 14.18 1.79 -7.69
C ARG A 78 13.20 1.19 -6.68
N GLU A 79 11.99 0.83 -7.11
CA GLU A 79 11.00 0.14 -6.27
C GLU A 79 11.60 -1.12 -5.65
N ALA A 80 12.21 -1.99 -6.46
CA ALA A 80 12.83 -3.21 -5.99
C ALA A 80 13.93 -2.94 -4.96
N ARG A 81 14.81 -1.95 -5.20
CA ARG A 81 15.91 -1.61 -4.29
C ARG A 81 15.44 -0.96 -2.99
N VAL A 82 14.46 -0.07 -3.05
CA VAL A 82 13.87 0.55 -1.86
C VAL A 82 13.20 -0.53 -1.02
N THR A 83 12.34 -1.35 -1.62
CA THR A 83 11.63 -2.42 -0.92
C THR A 83 12.60 -3.43 -0.29
N ALA A 84 13.67 -3.83 -1.02
CA ALA A 84 14.66 -4.78 -0.52
C ALA A 84 15.45 -4.27 0.70
N GLN A 85 15.64 -2.96 0.82
CA GLN A 85 16.36 -2.34 1.95
C GLN A 85 15.47 -2.03 3.15
N LEU A 86 14.14 -2.06 2.98
CA LEU A 86 13.17 -1.88 4.06
C LEU A 86 12.90 -3.23 4.74
N GLN A 87 13.78 -3.60 5.68
CA GLN A 87 13.67 -4.85 6.43
C GLN A 87 12.81 -4.64 7.69
N HIS A 88 11.50 -4.74 7.54
CA HIS A 88 10.52 -4.59 8.62
C HIS A 88 9.43 -5.67 8.50
N PRO A 89 8.85 -6.17 9.61
CA PRO A 89 7.78 -7.18 9.56
C PRO A 89 6.59 -6.79 8.67
N ASN A 90 6.28 -5.49 8.61
CA ASN A 90 5.17 -4.95 7.82
C ASN A 90 5.59 -4.48 6.41
N THR A 91 6.74 -4.91 5.89
CA THR A 91 7.17 -4.71 4.50
C THR A 91 7.29 -6.04 3.77
N VAL A 92 7.05 -6.05 2.45
CA VAL A 92 7.19 -7.29 1.68
C VAL A 92 8.66 -7.62 1.45
N PRO A 93 9.14 -8.84 1.79
CA PRO A 93 10.49 -9.25 1.50
C PRO A 93 10.74 -9.39 -0.01
N VAL A 94 11.78 -8.73 -0.51
CA VAL A 94 12.34 -8.95 -1.85
C VAL A 94 13.45 -9.99 -1.75
N TYR A 95 13.38 -11.01 -2.58
CA TYR A 95 14.30 -12.15 -2.53
C TYR A 95 15.46 -12.01 -3.50
N GLU A 96 15.20 -11.46 -4.67
CA GLU A 96 16.24 -11.13 -5.64
C GLU A 96 15.78 -10.07 -6.64
N ILE A 97 16.76 -9.44 -7.28
CA ILE A 97 16.59 -8.56 -8.44
C ILE A 97 17.45 -9.14 -9.55
N GLY A 98 16.90 -9.28 -10.74
CA GLY A 98 17.61 -9.81 -11.88
C GLY A 98 17.27 -9.08 -13.18
N ASP A 99 18.02 -9.45 -14.24
CA ASP A 99 17.80 -8.98 -15.59
C ASP A 99 17.72 -10.21 -16.52
N ASP A 100 16.63 -10.32 -17.25
CA ASP A 100 16.40 -11.43 -18.20
C ASP A 100 16.43 -10.89 -19.62
N PRO A 101 17.11 -11.59 -20.57
CA PRO A 101 17.24 -11.13 -21.95
C PRO A 101 15.93 -10.89 -22.68
N LYS A 102 14.84 -11.56 -22.28
CA LYS A 102 13.51 -11.45 -22.92
C LYS A 102 12.54 -10.58 -22.16
N GLU A 103 12.60 -10.64 -20.83
CA GLU A 103 11.62 -9.97 -19.96
C GLU A 103 12.19 -8.69 -19.30
N GLY A 104 13.49 -8.41 -19.44
CA GLY A 104 14.17 -7.26 -18.85
C GLY A 104 14.32 -7.39 -17.34
N ILE A 105 14.40 -6.24 -16.66
CA ILE A 105 14.51 -6.18 -15.20
C ILE A 105 13.29 -6.82 -14.54
N TYR A 106 13.55 -7.68 -13.56
CA TYR A 106 12.54 -8.28 -12.70
C TYR A 106 12.99 -8.29 -11.24
N PHE A 107 12.05 -8.44 -10.34
CA PHE A 107 12.37 -8.84 -8.98
C PHE A 107 11.38 -9.89 -8.44
N ALA A 108 11.92 -10.74 -7.58
CA ALA A 108 11.18 -11.78 -6.88
C ALA A 108 10.88 -11.34 -5.45
N MET A 109 9.65 -11.53 -4.99
CA MET A 109 9.21 -11.13 -3.66
C MET A 109 8.28 -12.17 -3.03
N LYS A 110 8.04 -12.04 -1.72
CA LYS A 110 7.08 -12.86 -0.99
C LYS A 110 5.72 -12.81 -1.71
N ARG A 111 5.13 -14.00 -1.94
CA ARG A 111 3.72 -14.07 -2.30
C ARG A 111 2.89 -13.76 -1.06
N VAL A 112 2.07 -12.74 -1.15
CA VAL A 112 1.11 -12.38 -0.11
C VAL A 112 -0.22 -13.05 -0.45
N SER A 113 -0.85 -13.68 0.53
CA SER A 113 -2.22 -14.22 0.48
C SER A 113 -3.13 -13.31 1.30
N GLY A 114 -4.44 -13.47 1.16
CA GLY A 114 -5.42 -12.62 1.87
C GLY A 114 -5.98 -11.52 0.99
N GLU A 115 -6.31 -10.39 1.57
CA GLU A 115 -6.99 -9.27 0.90
C GLU A 115 -6.42 -7.92 1.34
N ASN A 116 -6.64 -6.88 0.54
CA ASN A 116 -6.24 -5.53 0.93
C ASN A 116 -7.32 -4.83 1.78
N LEU A 117 -6.91 -3.81 2.51
CA LEU A 117 -7.80 -3.06 3.39
C LEU A 117 -9.00 -2.47 2.63
N PHE A 118 -8.84 -2.05 1.37
CA PHE A 118 -9.97 -1.58 0.56
C PHE A 118 -11.06 -2.64 0.39
N GLN A 119 -10.69 -3.90 0.13
CA GLN A 119 -11.64 -5.00 0.00
C GLN A 119 -12.35 -5.27 1.34
N ILE A 120 -11.61 -5.23 2.45
CA ILE A 120 -12.17 -5.35 3.81
C ILE A 120 -13.19 -4.23 4.06
N LEU A 121 -12.79 -2.97 3.86
CA LEU A 121 -13.67 -1.80 4.10
C LEU A 121 -14.92 -1.85 3.23
N LYS A 122 -14.81 -2.29 1.97
CA LYS A 122 -15.97 -2.45 1.08
C LYS A 122 -16.96 -3.48 1.62
N ARG A 123 -16.49 -4.64 2.12
CA ARG A 123 -17.36 -5.67 2.71
C ARG A 123 -18.02 -5.17 4.01
N VAL A 124 -17.27 -4.46 4.85
CA VAL A 124 -17.82 -3.86 6.08
C VAL A 124 -18.85 -2.77 5.74
N ALA A 125 -18.58 -1.91 4.76
CA ALA A 125 -19.49 -0.84 4.33
C ALA A 125 -20.78 -1.35 3.65
N THR A 126 -20.78 -2.60 3.19
CA THR A 126 -21.99 -3.28 2.64
C THR A 126 -22.61 -4.25 3.64
N ASP A 127 -22.28 -4.13 4.92
CA ASP A 127 -22.83 -4.90 6.04
C ASP A 127 -22.77 -6.43 5.83
N VAL A 128 -21.66 -6.93 5.23
CA VAL A 128 -21.41 -8.38 5.17
C VAL A 128 -21.16 -8.88 6.59
N PRO A 129 -22.04 -9.74 7.16
CA PRO A 129 -22.01 -10.06 8.59
C PRO A 129 -20.66 -10.64 9.08
N GLU A 130 -20.03 -11.51 8.28
CA GLU A 130 -18.73 -12.10 8.58
C GLU A 130 -17.63 -11.04 8.63
N ALA A 131 -17.66 -10.06 7.72
CA ALA A 131 -16.68 -8.99 7.68
C ALA A 131 -16.87 -8.00 8.83
N VAL A 132 -18.11 -7.67 9.19
CA VAL A 132 -18.41 -6.79 10.35
C VAL A 132 -17.94 -7.45 11.64
N ALA A 133 -18.19 -8.75 11.83
CA ALA A 133 -17.76 -9.49 13.00
C ALA A 133 -16.24 -9.67 13.05
N GLU A 134 -15.61 -9.95 11.91
CA GLU A 134 -14.17 -10.18 11.82
C GLU A 134 -13.35 -8.91 11.95
N PHE A 135 -13.85 -7.78 11.41
CA PHE A 135 -13.14 -6.50 11.34
C PHE A 135 -13.87 -5.37 12.09
N PRO A 136 -14.06 -5.47 13.42
CA PRO A 136 -14.58 -4.36 14.22
C PRO A 136 -13.63 -3.16 14.14
N LEU A 137 -14.10 -1.97 14.55
CA LEU A 137 -13.38 -0.71 14.38
C LEU A 137 -11.94 -0.78 14.92
N HIS A 138 -11.73 -1.26 16.13
CA HIS A 138 -10.40 -1.35 16.75
C HIS A 138 -9.44 -2.23 15.91
N ARG A 139 -9.91 -3.37 15.37
CA ARG A 139 -9.09 -4.23 14.51
C ARG A 139 -8.72 -3.54 13.20
N ARG A 140 -9.67 -2.83 12.58
CA ARG A 140 -9.42 -2.05 11.37
C ARG A 140 -8.38 -0.94 11.60
N VAL A 141 -8.47 -0.25 12.75
CA VAL A 141 -7.49 0.78 13.16
C VAL A 141 -6.13 0.12 13.43
N GLY A 142 -6.09 -1.04 14.08
CA GLY A 142 -4.86 -1.82 14.31
C GLY A 142 -4.14 -2.18 13.01
N ILE A 143 -4.86 -2.58 11.96
CA ILE A 143 -4.29 -2.84 10.62
C ILE A 143 -3.59 -1.59 10.07
N VAL A 144 -4.21 -0.41 10.20
CA VAL A 144 -3.59 0.84 9.74
C VAL A 144 -2.38 1.20 10.60
N ALA A 145 -2.45 0.97 11.92
CA ALA A 145 -1.33 1.20 12.83
C ALA A 145 -0.11 0.31 12.49
N ASP A 146 -0.33 -0.95 12.14
CA ASP A 146 0.74 -1.87 11.71
C ASP A 146 1.39 -1.39 10.40
N ALA A 147 0.60 -0.98 9.41
CA ALA A 147 1.14 -0.38 8.19
C ALA A 147 1.94 0.91 8.49
N ALA A 148 1.47 1.74 9.44
CA ALA A 148 2.16 2.94 9.87
C ALA A 148 3.50 2.65 10.58
N GLN A 149 3.69 1.48 11.19
CA GLN A 149 5.00 1.07 11.73
C GLN A 149 6.03 0.88 10.61
N ALA A 150 5.63 0.32 9.46
CA ALA A 150 6.51 0.25 8.29
C ALA A 150 6.93 1.65 7.80
N LEU A 151 5.99 2.62 7.80
CA LEU A 151 6.29 4.01 7.44
C LEU A 151 7.22 4.66 8.45
N MET A 152 7.01 4.47 9.75
CA MET A 152 7.91 4.97 10.80
C MET A 152 9.35 4.47 10.59
N TYR A 153 9.51 3.19 10.27
CA TYR A 153 10.81 2.60 9.96
C TYR A 153 11.42 3.18 8.68
N ALA A 154 10.62 3.36 7.62
CA ALA A 154 11.07 3.94 6.35
C ALA A 154 11.50 5.41 6.51
N HIS A 155 10.73 6.22 7.26
CA HIS A 155 11.05 7.61 7.56
C HIS A 155 12.38 7.75 8.30
N ALA A 156 12.66 6.87 9.27
CA ALA A 156 13.95 6.84 9.97
C ALA A 156 15.13 6.51 9.03
N ARG A 157 14.87 5.98 7.84
CA ARG A 157 15.84 5.71 6.77
C ARG A 157 15.80 6.74 5.64
N GLY A 158 15.06 7.82 5.82
CA GLY A 158 14.92 8.89 4.83
C GLY A 158 14.08 8.50 3.60
N VAL A 159 13.17 7.53 3.73
CA VAL A 159 12.28 7.09 2.66
C VAL A 159 10.85 7.50 2.97
N ILE A 160 10.21 8.20 2.04
CA ILE A 160 8.80 8.64 2.08
C ILE A 160 8.04 7.84 1.05
N HIS A 161 6.89 7.25 1.41
CA HIS A 161 6.11 6.35 0.56
C HIS A 161 5.36 7.08 -0.56
N ARG A 162 4.64 8.16 -0.24
CA ARG A 162 3.86 9.05 -1.13
C ARG A 162 2.60 8.45 -1.78
N ASP A 163 2.31 7.17 -1.58
CA ASP A 163 1.11 6.50 -2.12
C ASP A 163 0.47 5.56 -1.08
N VAL A 164 0.33 6.05 0.15
CA VAL A 164 -0.37 5.29 1.20
C VAL A 164 -1.87 5.33 0.94
N LYS A 165 -2.46 4.13 0.78
CA LYS A 165 -3.90 3.95 0.53
C LYS A 165 -4.33 2.53 0.91
N PRO A 166 -5.62 2.28 1.14
CA PRO A 166 -6.12 0.96 1.54
C PRO A 166 -5.75 -0.18 0.58
N GLU A 167 -5.64 0.09 -0.72
CA GLU A 167 -5.24 -0.90 -1.73
C GLU A 167 -3.80 -1.40 -1.53
N ASN A 168 -2.94 -0.57 -0.92
CA ASN A 168 -1.53 -0.89 -0.65
C ASN A 168 -1.31 -1.48 0.75
N ILE A 169 -2.34 -1.56 1.60
CA ILE A 169 -2.30 -2.20 2.92
C ILE A 169 -2.93 -3.57 2.79
N TRP A 170 -2.14 -4.61 2.93
CA TRP A 170 -2.56 -5.99 2.74
C TRP A 170 -2.62 -6.75 4.05
N VAL A 171 -3.69 -7.50 4.27
CA VAL A 171 -3.90 -8.34 5.44
C VAL A 171 -3.83 -9.80 5.01
N GLY A 172 -2.86 -10.51 5.51
CA GLY A 172 -2.66 -11.92 5.20
C GLY A 172 -3.61 -12.83 5.97
N ASN A 173 -3.70 -14.09 5.52
CA ASN A 173 -4.61 -15.10 6.10
C ASN A 173 -4.30 -15.44 7.58
N PHE A 174 -3.11 -15.10 8.07
CA PHE A 174 -2.69 -15.32 9.45
C PHE A 174 -2.63 -14.01 10.26
N GLY A 175 -3.22 -12.93 9.72
CA GLY A 175 -3.31 -11.64 10.39
C GLY A 175 -2.08 -10.75 10.20
N GLU A 176 -1.07 -11.18 9.42
CA GLU A 176 0.06 -10.31 9.09
C GLU A 176 -0.38 -9.12 8.24
N VAL A 177 0.12 -7.93 8.54
CA VAL A 177 -0.14 -6.71 7.78
C VAL A 177 1.12 -6.30 7.01
N LEU A 178 0.97 -6.03 5.72
CA LEU A 178 2.07 -5.61 4.85
C LEU A 178 1.71 -4.34 4.10
N LEU A 179 2.60 -3.35 4.12
CA LEU A 179 2.53 -2.17 3.27
C LEU A 179 3.30 -2.45 1.97
N LEU A 180 2.58 -2.34 0.84
CA LEU A 180 3.07 -2.65 -0.50
C LEU A 180 3.26 -1.38 -1.34
N ASP A 181 3.92 -1.56 -2.49
CA ASP A 181 4.07 -0.57 -3.58
C ASP A 181 4.86 0.69 -3.22
N TRP A 182 6.17 0.54 -3.11
CA TRP A 182 7.14 1.62 -2.94
C TRP A 182 7.58 2.26 -4.28
N GLY A 183 6.81 2.05 -5.36
CA GLY A 183 7.17 2.45 -6.73
C GLY A 183 7.27 3.96 -6.97
N VAL A 184 6.69 4.77 -6.08
CA VAL A 184 6.77 6.25 -6.13
C VAL A 184 7.49 6.85 -4.92
N ALA A 185 8.17 6.01 -4.14
CA ALA A 185 8.87 6.47 -2.92
C ALA A 185 9.95 7.50 -3.22
N LYS A 186 10.09 8.49 -2.33
CA LYS A 186 11.16 9.51 -2.35
C LYS A 186 12.24 9.11 -1.34
N VAL A 187 13.49 9.17 -1.76
CA VAL A 187 14.65 8.98 -0.89
C VAL A 187 15.34 10.32 -0.68
N TRP A 188 15.60 10.71 0.58
CA TRP A 188 16.25 11.97 0.90
C TRP A 188 17.66 12.04 0.30
N GLY A 189 18.04 13.24 -0.14
CA GLY A 189 19.36 13.45 -0.73
C GLY A 189 19.52 12.87 -2.15
N GLN A 190 18.51 12.22 -2.70
CA GLN A 190 18.51 11.77 -4.08
C GLN A 190 17.66 12.69 -4.96
N PRO A 191 18.04 12.87 -6.25
CA PRO A 191 17.20 13.59 -7.20
C PRO A 191 15.78 13.01 -7.21
N ASP A 192 14.78 13.88 -7.14
CA ASP A 192 13.38 13.48 -7.26
C ASP A 192 12.96 13.50 -8.74
N ASP A 193 13.50 12.54 -9.50
CA ASP A 193 13.20 12.35 -10.92
C ASP A 193 11.85 11.64 -11.13
N MET A 194 11.18 11.25 -10.03
CA MET A 194 9.91 10.56 -10.13
C MET A 194 8.84 11.55 -10.61
N PRO A 195 8.04 11.16 -11.59
CA PRO A 195 6.92 11.98 -12.02
C PRO A 195 5.98 12.20 -10.83
N LEU A 196 5.34 13.33 -10.81
CA LEU A 196 4.12 13.52 -10.04
C LEU A 196 3.21 12.32 -10.24
N HIS A 197 2.38 12.02 -9.24
CA HIS A 197 1.36 10.99 -9.41
C HIS A 197 0.72 11.12 -10.79
N PRO A 198 0.52 10.01 -11.55
CA PRO A 198 0.08 10.08 -12.94
C PRO A 198 -1.17 10.93 -13.17
N MET A 199 -2.03 11.04 -12.16
CA MET A 199 -3.25 11.86 -12.22
C MET A 199 -2.96 13.36 -12.11
N VAL A 200 -2.00 13.77 -11.26
CA VAL A 200 -1.55 15.18 -11.18
C VAL A 200 -0.84 15.58 -12.47
N ALA A 201 -0.07 14.69 -13.08
CA ALA A 201 0.56 14.94 -14.38
C ALA A 201 -0.47 15.08 -15.51
N ARG A 202 -1.60 14.35 -15.46
CA ARG A 202 -2.70 14.46 -16.44
C ARG A 202 -3.53 15.72 -16.26
N GLN A 203 -3.70 16.21 -15.02
CA GLN A 203 -4.38 17.49 -14.77
C GLN A 203 -3.70 18.66 -15.48
N GLN A 204 -2.37 18.62 -15.62
CA GLN A 204 -1.61 19.63 -16.38
C GLN A 204 -1.83 19.54 -17.91
N GLN A 205 -2.52 18.48 -18.38
CA GLN A 205 -2.79 18.24 -19.81
C GLN A 205 -4.28 18.37 -20.17
N ASP A 206 -5.10 19.06 -19.37
CA ASP A 206 -6.55 19.35 -19.62
C ASP A 206 -7.44 18.13 -19.91
N GLN A 207 -7.11 16.93 -19.42
CA GLN A 207 -7.97 15.76 -19.56
C GLN A 207 -8.79 15.52 -18.30
N VAL A 208 -10.00 16.05 -18.26
CA VAL A 208 -11.02 15.77 -17.24
C VAL A 208 -11.56 14.37 -17.45
N GLN A 209 -11.33 13.46 -16.49
CA GLN A 209 -12.01 12.16 -16.44
C GLN A 209 -13.01 12.15 -15.29
N GLU A 210 -14.25 11.79 -15.60
CA GLU A 210 -15.26 11.49 -14.57
C GLU A 210 -14.75 10.36 -13.66
N LEU A 211 -14.92 10.54 -12.34
CA LEU A 211 -14.72 9.45 -11.39
C LEU A 211 -15.80 8.41 -11.62
N THR A 212 -15.46 7.29 -12.23
CA THR A 212 -16.38 6.19 -12.45
C THR A 212 -17.01 5.76 -11.13
N MET A 213 -18.33 5.88 -11.08
CA MET A 213 -19.15 5.36 -9.99
C MET A 213 -19.00 3.84 -9.93
N ALA A 214 -18.79 3.30 -8.74
CA ALA A 214 -18.78 1.89 -8.38
C ALA A 214 -17.56 1.03 -8.80
N GLY A 215 -16.63 0.86 -7.90
CA GLY A 215 -15.88 -0.40 -7.73
C GLY A 215 -14.48 -0.49 -8.32
N GLU A 216 -14.08 0.36 -9.24
CA GLU A 216 -12.70 0.40 -9.74
C GLU A 216 -12.05 1.75 -9.43
N ARG A 217 -10.91 1.71 -8.70
CA ARG A 217 -10.16 2.90 -8.29
C ARG A 217 -8.73 2.91 -8.87
N PRO A 218 -8.50 2.80 -10.16
CA PRO A 218 -7.13 2.87 -10.66
C PRO A 218 -6.61 4.32 -10.56
N GLY A 219 -5.81 4.58 -9.52
CA GLY A 219 -5.04 5.82 -9.41
C GLY A 219 -5.79 7.05 -8.87
N THR A 220 -6.87 6.89 -8.12
CA THR A 220 -7.64 8.01 -7.56
C THR A 220 -6.85 8.76 -6.47
N PRO A 221 -6.77 10.11 -6.53
CA PRO A 221 -5.90 10.92 -5.65
C PRO A 221 -6.43 11.17 -4.24
N LEU A 222 -7.39 10.36 -3.77
CA LEU A 222 -8.14 10.57 -2.54
C LEU A 222 -7.30 10.69 -1.26
N TYR A 223 -6.10 10.11 -1.29
CA TYR A 223 -5.20 10.02 -0.13
C TYR A 223 -4.00 10.95 -0.22
N MET A 224 -3.91 11.75 -1.29
CA MET A 224 -2.82 12.72 -1.46
C MET A 224 -2.93 13.84 -0.44
N SER A 225 -1.77 14.30 0.04
CA SER A 225 -1.68 15.51 0.85
C SER A 225 -1.83 16.78 0.01
N PRO A 226 -2.24 17.92 0.59
CA PRO A 226 -2.34 19.20 -0.11
C PRO A 226 -1.05 19.61 -0.85
N GLU A 227 0.12 19.37 -0.26
CA GLU A 227 1.42 19.66 -0.88
C GLU A 227 1.75 18.74 -2.06
N GLN A 228 1.19 17.53 -2.09
CA GLN A 228 1.31 16.64 -3.26
C GLN A 228 0.40 17.12 -4.41
N VAL A 229 -0.80 17.57 -4.10
CA VAL A 229 -1.76 18.11 -5.07
C VAL A 229 -1.23 19.42 -5.66
N ASN A 230 -0.75 20.33 -4.82
CA ASN A 230 -0.19 21.63 -5.24
C ASN A 230 1.18 21.53 -5.93
N VAL A 231 1.70 20.33 -6.13
CA VAL A 231 2.97 20.10 -6.85
C VAL A 231 4.16 20.80 -6.20
N ASN A 232 4.07 21.17 -4.94
CA ASN A 232 5.17 21.78 -4.23
C ASN A 232 6.12 20.70 -3.69
N ARG A 233 6.95 20.14 -4.59
CA ARG A 233 7.88 19.04 -4.30
C ARG A 233 8.84 19.32 -3.15
N ALA A 234 9.16 20.60 -2.91
CA ALA A 234 10.05 21.01 -1.83
C ALA A 234 9.43 20.79 -0.45
N GLN A 235 8.11 20.73 -0.37
CA GLN A 235 7.36 20.54 0.89
C GLN A 235 6.93 19.10 1.14
N VAL A 236 7.11 18.17 0.17
CA VAL A 236 6.75 16.75 0.37
C VAL A 236 7.81 16.08 1.22
N ASP A 237 7.46 15.83 2.47
CA ASP A 237 8.25 15.12 3.49
C ASP A 237 7.43 14.00 4.16
N GLU A 238 7.90 13.44 5.27
CA GLU A 238 7.23 12.36 6.01
C GLU A 238 5.82 12.74 6.49
N ARG A 239 5.53 14.05 6.66
CA ARG A 239 4.20 14.53 7.07
C ARG A 239 3.15 14.39 5.97
N SER A 240 3.58 14.18 4.72
CA SER A 240 2.67 13.80 3.62
C SER A 240 2.14 12.38 3.81
N ASP A 241 2.97 11.43 4.23
CA ASP A 241 2.51 10.08 4.57
C ASP A 241 1.61 10.09 5.82
N ILE A 242 1.88 10.97 6.81
CA ILE A 242 1.02 11.14 7.99
C ILE A 242 -0.38 11.60 7.58
N PHE A 243 -0.48 12.55 6.64
CA PHE A 243 -1.77 12.97 6.09
C PHE A 243 -2.48 11.79 5.41
N SER A 244 -1.79 11.05 4.56
CA SER A 244 -2.37 9.89 3.86
C SER A 244 -2.86 8.81 4.84
N VAL A 245 -2.08 8.50 5.89
CA VAL A 245 -2.52 7.60 6.97
C VAL A 245 -3.76 8.17 7.69
N GLY A 246 -3.81 9.47 7.95
CA GLY A 246 -4.98 10.14 8.53
C GLY A 246 -6.23 9.96 7.67
N VAL A 247 -6.11 10.08 6.34
CA VAL A 247 -7.22 9.84 5.40
C VAL A 247 -7.65 8.38 5.42
N VAL A 248 -6.70 7.44 5.45
CA VAL A 248 -7.00 6.01 5.59
C VAL A 248 -7.70 5.70 6.91
N LEU A 249 -7.25 6.28 8.03
CA LEU A 249 -7.91 6.14 9.34
C LEU A 249 -9.33 6.70 9.31
N TYR A 250 -9.53 7.87 8.69
CA TYR A 250 -10.85 8.45 8.50
C TYR A 250 -11.79 7.50 7.77
N GLU A 251 -11.37 7.01 6.58
CA GLU A 251 -12.16 6.06 5.78
C GLU A 251 -12.40 4.75 6.54
N THR A 252 -11.39 4.26 7.27
CA THR A 252 -11.48 3.05 8.08
C THR A 252 -12.58 3.14 9.15
N ALA A 253 -12.77 4.31 9.74
CA ALA A 253 -13.77 4.53 10.76
C ALA A 253 -15.13 4.95 10.17
N ALA A 254 -15.14 5.95 9.29
CA ALA A 254 -16.36 6.49 8.72
C ALA A 254 -16.94 5.65 7.56
N LEU A 255 -16.17 4.68 7.01
CA LEU A 255 -16.47 3.88 5.82
C LEU A 255 -16.74 4.75 4.58
N ARG A 256 -16.20 5.94 4.58
CA ARG A 256 -16.27 6.95 3.50
C ARG A 256 -15.04 7.83 3.54
N GLU A 257 -14.52 8.19 2.37
CA GLU A 257 -13.38 9.10 2.27
C GLU A 257 -13.77 10.54 2.64
N PRO A 258 -12.87 11.30 3.30
CA PRO A 258 -13.17 12.66 3.74
C PRO A 258 -13.31 13.66 2.59
N PHE A 259 -12.55 13.51 1.51
CA PHE A 259 -12.35 14.54 0.47
C PHE A 259 -12.92 14.15 -0.90
N ARG A 260 -13.64 13.04 -1.03
CA ARG A 260 -14.19 12.61 -2.31
C ARG A 260 -15.16 13.64 -2.90
N GLY A 261 -14.82 14.18 -4.06
CA GLY A 261 -15.69 14.98 -4.92
C GLY A 261 -16.38 14.12 -5.99
N ARG A 262 -17.26 14.73 -6.76
CA ARG A 262 -17.96 14.10 -7.90
C ARG A 262 -17.02 13.85 -9.08
N VAL A 263 -16.06 14.77 -9.25
CA VAL A 263 -15.00 14.71 -10.27
C VAL A 263 -13.64 14.88 -9.60
N ILE A 264 -12.58 14.55 -10.32
CA ILE A 264 -11.19 14.63 -9.80
C ILE A 264 -10.85 16.06 -9.37
N GLN A 265 -11.26 17.05 -10.14
CA GLN A 265 -11.00 18.46 -9.84
C GLN A 265 -11.60 18.87 -8.49
N GLU A 266 -12.86 18.51 -8.24
CA GLU A 266 -13.54 18.76 -6.95
C GLU A 266 -12.82 18.04 -5.80
N THR A 267 -12.32 16.82 -6.04
CA THR A 267 -11.52 16.09 -5.06
C THR A 267 -10.23 16.85 -4.71
N PHE A 268 -9.52 17.40 -5.68
CA PHE A 268 -8.33 18.20 -5.41
C PHE A 268 -8.65 19.47 -4.63
N GLU A 269 -9.73 20.20 -4.99
CA GLU A 269 -10.17 21.38 -4.23
C GLU A 269 -10.53 21.01 -2.79
N ASN A 270 -11.23 19.89 -2.58
CA ASN A 270 -11.57 19.41 -1.25
C ASN A 270 -10.32 19.04 -0.44
N ILE A 271 -9.32 18.39 -1.05
CA ILE A 271 -8.05 18.06 -0.38
C ILE A 271 -7.34 19.34 0.07
N ILE A 272 -7.38 20.40 -0.73
CA ILE A 272 -6.67 21.64 -0.43
C ILE A 272 -7.45 22.49 0.58
N HIS A 273 -8.77 22.58 0.46
CA HIS A 273 -9.57 23.64 1.13
C HIS A 273 -10.64 23.13 2.07
N ASP A 274 -11.19 21.92 1.86
CA ASP A 274 -12.35 21.46 2.63
C ASP A 274 -11.96 20.94 4.03
N SER A 275 -12.85 21.16 4.98
CA SER A 275 -12.75 20.68 6.35
C SER A 275 -13.88 19.66 6.59
N PRO A 276 -13.63 18.35 6.43
CA PRO A 276 -14.66 17.35 6.60
C PRO A 276 -15.12 17.29 8.07
N PRO A 277 -16.37 16.87 8.33
CA PRO A 277 -16.81 16.59 9.69
C PRO A 277 -15.96 15.47 10.30
N PRO A 278 -15.82 15.41 11.64
CA PRO A 278 -15.12 14.30 12.29
C PRO A 278 -15.73 12.95 11.93
N PRO A 279 -14.93 11.86 11.94
CA PRO A 279 -15.41 10.50 11.62
C PRO A 279 -16.67 10.10 12.39
N SER A 280 -16.76 10.42 13.69
CA SER A 280 -17.93 10.09 14.54
C SER A 280 -19.21 10.83 14.14
N GLU A 281 -19.11 12.01 13.56
CA GLU A 281 -20.26 12.77 13.02
C GLU A 281 -20.62 12.27 11.61
N ARG A 282 -19.61 11.84 10.84
CA ARG A 282 -19.80 11.32 9.50
C ARG A 282 -20.53 9.97 9.48
N ASN A 283 -20.26 9.13 10.47
CA ASN A 283 -20.89 7.82 10.64
C ASN A 283 -21.15 7.53 12.14
N PRO A 284 -22.24 8.07 12.72
CA PRO A 284 -22.56 7.89 14.14
C PRO A 284 -22.79 6.43 14.55
N GLU A 285 -23.20 5.58 13.61
CA GLU A 285 -23.54 4.17 13.87
C GLU A 285 -22.32 3.32 14.22
N GLN A 286 -21.12 3.76 13.86
CA GLN A 286 -19.87 3.04 14.13
C GLN A 286 -19.37 3.22 15.60
N GLY A 287 -20.00 4.06 16.40
CA GLY A 287 -19.60 4.26 17.81
C GLY A 287 -18.16 4.75 17.99
N ILE A 288 -17.73 5.65 17.11
CA ILE A 288 -16.33 6.12 17.04
C ILE A 288 -16.03 7.02 18.27
N PRO A 289 -14.95 6.72 19.04
CA PRO A 289 -14.56 7.55 20.17
C PRO A 289 -14.16 8.97 19.76
N LYS A 290 -14.53 9.99 20.55
CA LYS A 290 -14.13 11.39 20.28
C LYS A 290 -12.61 11.60 20.30
N ALA A 291 -11.88 10.86 21.15
CA ALA A 291 -10.42 10.88 21.16
C ALA A 291 -9.82 10.41 19.81
N PHE A 292 -10.50 9.47 19.12
CA PHE A 292 -10.09 9.05 17.77
C PHE A 292 -10.32 10.18 16.75
N ASP A 293 -11.44 10.90 16.83
CA ASP A 293 -11.68 12.07 15.97
C ASP A 293 -10.53 13.08 16.06
N GLU A 294 -10.08 13.40 17.29
CA GLU A 294 -8.98 14.36 17.52
C GLU A 294 -7.70 13.92 16.84
N VAL A 295 -7.36 12.63 16.95
CA VAL A 295 -6.16 12.06 16.28
C VAL A 295 -6.28 12.16 14.76
N VAL A 296 -7.41 11.75 14.20
CA VAL A 296 -7.62 11.75 12.75
C VAL A 296 -7.63 13.16 12.19
N MET A 297 -8.39 14.08 12.81
CA MET A 297 -8.51 15.46 12.35
C MET A 297 -7.18 16.20 12.42
N LYS A 298 -6.35 15.93 13.43
CA LYS A 298 -4.99 16.45 13.51
C LYS A 298 -4.09 15.87 12.40
N ALA A 299 -4.19 14.57 12.11
CA ALA A 299 -3.39 13.96 11.06
C ALA A 299 -3.69 14.53 9.67
N ILE A 300 -4.98 14.85 9.38
CA ILE A 300 -5.42 15.42 8.08
C ILE A 300 -5.44 16.96 8.05
N ALA A 301 -4.82 17.64 9.02
CA ALA A 301 -4.68 19.10 8.99
C ALA A 301 -3.99 19.56 7.69
N LYS A 302 -4.45 20.68 7.13
CA LYS A 302 -3.99 21.14 5.80
C LYS A 302 -2.53 21.58 5.82
N ALA A 303 -2.14 22.36 6.82
CA ALA A 303 -0.76 22.79 6.99
C ALA A 303 0.08 21.64 7.60
N PRO A 304 1.20 21.23 7.00
CA PRO A 304 2.06 20.17 7.55
C PRO A 304 2.54 20.44 8.98
N GLY A 305 2.71 21.74 9.35
CA GLY A 305 3.11 22.14 10.71
C GLY A 305 2.07 21.87 11.79
N GLU A 306 0.80 21.73 11.43
CA GLU A 306 -0.32 21.47 12.35
C GLU A 306 -0.55 19.96 12.57
N ARG A 307 0.06 19.10 11.73
CA ARG A 307 -0.03 17.64 11.84
C ARG A 307 0.87 17.11 12.96
N PHE A 308 0.79 15.82 13.22
CA PHE A 308 1.89 15.12 13.90
C PHE A 308 3.18 15.32 13.12
N GLN A 309 4.29 15.57 13.81
CA GLN A 309 5.56 15.84 13.14
C GLN A 309 6.34 14.56 12.82
N THR A 310 5.99 13.44 13.46
CA THR A 310 6.54 12.12 13.17
C THR A 310 5.45 11.07 13.19
N MET A 311 5.64 9.99 12.43
CA MET A 311 4.73 8.83 12.45
C MET A 311 4.66 8.20 13.86
N ARG A 312 5.75 8.27 14.64
CA ARG A 312 5.78 7.84 16.05
C ARG A 312 4.72 8.58 16.89
N GLN A 313 4.66 9.91 16.77
CA GLN A 313 3.68 10.71 17.53
C GLN A 313 2.23 10.33 17.17
N LEU A 314 1.94 10.06 15.89
CA LEU A 314 0.63 9.57 15.46
C LEU A 314 0.31 8.21 16.10
N LEU A 315 1.25 7.26 16.06
CA LEU A 315 1.07 5.93 16.64
C LEU A 315 0.91 5.97 18.17
N GLU A 316 1.64 6.83 18.85
CA GLU A 316 1.49 7.05 20.30
C GLU A 316 0.10 7.59 20.61
N ALA A 317 -0.39 8.61 19.88
CA ALA A 317 -1.72 9.16 20.07
C ALA A 317 -2.84 8.12 19.79
N LEU A 318 -2.67 7.25 18.78
CA LEU A 318 -3.62 6.18 18.49
C LEU A 318 -3.71 5.14 19.62
N ARG A 319 -2.60 4.84 20.30
CA ARG A 319 -2.57 3.87 21.42
C ARG A 319 -3.31 4.37 22.66
N GLU A 320 -3.43 5.69 22.83
CA GLU A 320 -4.16 6.29 23.94
C GLU A 320 -5.67 6.29 23.72
N VAL A 321 -6.15 5.94 22.51
CA VAL A 321 -7.59 5.90 22.22
C VAL A 321 -8.21 4.62 22.79
N ASP A 322 -9.18 4.81 23.68
CA ASP A 322 -10.00 3.70 24.21
C ASP A 322 -11.14 3.34 23.24
N PHE A 323 -11.08 2.17 22.65
CA PHE A 323 -12.13 1.62 21.79
C PHE A 323 -13.14 0.73 22.54
N GLY A 324 -13.07 0.70 23.89
CA GLY A 324 -13.94 -0.11 24.73
C GLY A 324 -13.42 -1.53 25.01
N PRO A 325 -14.15 -2.34 25.78
CA PRO A 325 -13.65 -3.58 26.39
C PRO A 325 -13.28 -4.73 25.44
N GLN A 326 -13.48 -4.60 24.13
CA GLN A 326 -13.06 -5.59 23.12
C GLN A 326 -11.70 -5.26 22.47
N ALA A 327 -11.03 -4.19 22.91
CA ALA A 327 -9.85 -3.62 22.24
C ALA A 327 -8.50 -4.10 22.81
N HIS A 328 -8.45 -5.18 23.58
CA HIS A 328 -7.19 -5.69 24.12
C HIS A 328 -6.38 -6.38 23.02
N GLY A 329 -5.44 -5.64 22.38
CA GLY A 329 -4.50 -6.20 21.40
C GLY A 329 -3.95 -5.26 20.32
N ILE A 330 -3.78 -3.94 20.59
CA ILE A 330 -3.01 -3.05 19.69
C ILE A 330 -1.59 -2.89 20.23
#